data_e1b23fedb420e08fbd2d970732ace9ee
#
_entry.id   e1b23fedb420e08fbd2d970732ace9ee
#
_cell.length_a   1.000
_cell.length_b   1.000
_cell.length_c   1.000
_cell.angle_alpha   90.00
_cell.angle_beta   90.00
_cell.angle_gamma   90.00
#
_symmetry.space_group_name_H-M   'P 1'
#
loop_
_entity.id
_entity.type
_entity.pdbx_description
1 polymer ?
#
loop_
_entity_poly.entity_id
_entity_poly.type
_entity_poly.pdbx_seq_one_letter_code
_entity_poly.pdbx_strand_id
1 'polypeptide(L)'
;MANVHVLDHPLIQHKLSIMRDKNTGTNQFRGLVGEIAALMCYEATRSLPTQEVEVETPVATAKVKVLAGKKLAIIPILRAGLGMVDSMVNLIPSAKIGHIGLYRDPVTHLPVEYYCKLPEDIEQRVVFVVDPMLATGGSAIAAIDFLKKRGCKNIIMMNIIGCPEGVAAVQEAHPDVELYLAAVDEKLNDHAYIIPGLGDAGDRIFGTK
;
A
#
# COMPACT_ATOMS: atom_id res chain seq x y z
N MET A 1 -2.80 -7.14 18.54
CA MET A 1 -2.68 -6.69 17.13
C MET A 1 -1.75 -5.47 17.10
N ALA A 2 -0.48 -5.69 17.45
CA ALA A 2 0.47 -4.57 17.67
C ALA A 2 0.88 -3.83 16.36
N ASN A 3 0.68 -4.44 15.20
CA ASN A 3 1.19 -3.92 13.92
C ASN A 3 0.09 -3.59 12.90
N VAL A 4 -1.16 -3.36 13.35
CA VAL A 4 -2.27 -2.97 12.47
C VAL A 4 -2.74 -1.57 12.81
N HIS A 5 -2.68 -0.69 11.84
CA HIS A 5 -3.04 0.72 11.94
C HIS A 5 -4.26 1.00 11.05
N VAL A 6 -5.40 1.20 11.67
CA VAL A 6 -6.61 1.63 10.96
C VAL A 6 -6.74 3.15 11.08
N LEU A 7 -6.75 3.83 9.94
CA LEU A 7 -6.71 5.28 9.87
C LEU A 7 -8.13 5.86 9.85
N ASP A 8 -8.56 6.43 10.96
CA ASP A 8 -9.90 6.99 11.13
C ASP A 8 -10.01 8.50 10.81
N HIS A 9 -9.00 9.04 10.12
CA HIS A 9 -8.94 10.46 9.79
C HIS A 9 -10.17 10.91 8.97
N PRO A 10 -10.88 12.00 9.33
CA PRO A 10 -12.13 12.42 8.69
C PRO A 10 -12.04 12.60 7.17
N LEU A 11 -10.92 13.11 6.64
CA LEU A 11 -10.72 13.25 5.19
C LEU A 11 -10.62 11.89 4.49
N ILE A 12 -9.97 10.91 5.12
CA ILE A 12 -9.87 9.54 4.57
C ILE A 12 -11.27 8.93 4.54
N GLN A 13 -12.01 9.02 5.64
CA GLN A 13 -13.36 8.45 5.73
C GLN A 13 -14.34 9.12 4.76
N HIS A 14 -14.27 10.43 4.60
CA HIS A 14 -15.09 11.15 3.62
C HIS A 14 -14.79 10.69 2.18
N LYS A 15 -13.51 10.60 1.80
CA LYS A 15 -13.10 10.12 0.47
C LYS A 15 -13.49 8.65 0.24
N LEU A 16 -13.35 7.84 1.25
CA LEU A 16 -13.76 6.43 1.22
C LEU A 16 -15.28 6.28 1.03
N SER A 17 -16.10 7.11 1.66
CA SER A 17 -17.55 7.09 1.49
C SER A 17 -17.98 7.35 0.03
N ILE A 18 -17.33 8.32 -0.64
CA ILE A 18 -17.56 8.61 -2.05
C ILE A 18 -17.07 7.44 -2.93
N MET A 19 -15.91 6.87 -2.61
CA MET A 19 -15.31 5.75 -3.33
C MET A 19 -16.20 4.49 -3.29
N ARG A 20 -16.93 4.26 -2.18
CA ARG A 20 -17.85 3.14 -2.02
C ARG A 20 -19.09 3.23 -2.90
N ASP A 21 -19.53 4.44 -3.24
CA ASP A 21 -20.74 4.61 -4.08
C ASP A 21 -20.55 3.92 -5.43
N LYS A 22 -21.51 3.05 -5.77
CA LYS A 22 -21.53 2.32 -7.06
C LYS A 22 -21.61 3.25 -8.28
N ASN A 23 -22.10 4.48 -8.09
CA ASN A 23 -22.23 5.47 -9.15
C ASN A 23 -20.95 6.30 -9.35
N THR A 24 -19.95 6.15 -8.48
CA THR A 24 -18.65 6.83 -8.64
C THR A 24 -17.95 6.29 -9.88
N GLY A 25 -17.83 7.15 -10.90
CA GLY A 25 -17.23 6.79 -12.18
C GLY A 25 -15.72 6.55 -12.09
N THR A 26 -15.16 5.83 -13.07
CA THR A 26 -13.75 5.40 -13.11
C THR A 26 -12.75 6.54 -12.86
N ASN A 27 -12.96 7.71 -13.49
CA ASN A 27 -12.03 8.84 -13.32
C ASN A 27 -12.00 9.34 -11.88
N GLN A 28 -13.17 9.53 -11.26
CA GLN A 28 -13.29 9.96 -9.87
C GLN A 28 -12.77 8.89 -8.91
N PHE A 29 -13.09 7.61 -9.15
CA PHE A 29 -12.60 6.50 -8.34
C PHE A 29 -11.07 6.44 -8.32
N ARG A 30 -10.43 6.56 -9.50
CA ARG A 30 -8.97 6.61 -9.62
C ARG A 30 -8.35 7.78 -8.87
N GLY A 31 -8.95 8.96 -8.96
CA GLY A 31 -8.53 10.13 -8.19
C GLY A 31 -8.59 9.89 -6.69
N LEU A 32 -9.69 9.33 -6.19
CA LEU A 32 -9.88 9.00 -4.77
C LEU A 32 -8.88 7.96 -4.26
N VAL A 33 -8.54 6.93 -5.07
CA VAL A 33 -7.50 5.94 -4.74
C VAL A 33 -6.17 6.65 -4.47
N GLY A 34 -5.76 7.55 -5.36
CA GLY A 34 -4.51 8.31 -5.20
C GLY A 34 -4.54 9.25 -4.00
N GLU A 35 -5.64 9.97 -3.78
CA GLU A 35 -5.78 10.90 -2.65
C GLU A 35 -5.72 10.18 -1.30
N ILE A 36 -6.41 9.05 -1.17
CA ILE A 36 -6.38 8.22 0.05
C ILE A 36 -4.96 7.65 0.22
N ALA A 37 -4.34 7.13 -0.85
CA ALA A 37 -2.98 6.59 -0.79
C ALA A 37 -1.96 7.64 -0.31
N ALA A 38 -2.06 8.90 -0.74
CA ALA A 38 -1.20 9.99 -0.26
C ALA A 38 -1.40 10.27 1.23
N LEU A 39 -2.64 10.34 1.70
CA LEU A 39 -2.95 10.56 3.12
C LEU A 39 -2.45 9.39 3.99
N MET A 40 -2.65 8.16 3.54
CA MET A 40 -2.13 6.97 4.21
C MET A 40 -0.59 6.95 4.24
N CYS A 41 0.06 7.31 3.13
CA CYS A 41 1.51 7.41 3.04
C CYS A 41 2.07 8.43 4.03
N TYR A 42 1.41 9.59 4.18
CA TYR A 42 1.79 10.61 5.16
C TYR A 42 1.79 10.03 6.59
N GLU A 43 0.77 9.29 6.98
CA GLU A 43 0.73 8.65 8.30
C GLU A 43 1.75 7.52 8.45
N ALA A 44 1.87 6.65 7.45
CA ALA A 44 2.78 5.51 7.50
C ALA A 44 4.27 5.90 7.47
N THR A 45 4.58 7.14 7.08
CA THR A 45 5.94 7.67 7.09
C THR A 45 6.31 8.46 8.36
N ARG A 46 5.42 8.55 9.34
CA ARG A 46 5.60 9.35 10.56
C ARG A 46 6.83 8.96 11.37
N SER A 47 7.20 7.69 11.37
CA SER A 47 8.34 7.13 12.12
C SER A 47 9.65 7.06 11.33
N LEU A 48 9.71 7.61 10.10
CA LEU A 48 10.93 7.58 9.32
C LEU A 48 12.07 8.32 10.02
N PRO A 49 13.29 7.76 10.03
CA PRO A 49 14.44 8.38 10.68
C PRO A 49 14.83 9.67 9.95
N THR A 50 15.24 10.66 10.72
CA THR A 50 15.78 11.92 10.22
C THR A 50 17.21 12.12 10.70
N GLN A 51 17.99 12.91 9.95
CA GLN A 51 19.33 13.37 10.33
C GLN A 51 19.43 14.88 10.21
N GLU A 52 20.27 15.50 11.03
CA GLU A 52 20.57 16.92 10.94
C GLU A 52 21.63 17.17 9.87
N VAL A 53 21.42 18.21 9.07
CA VAL A 53 22.38 18.73 8.09
C VAL A 53 22.41 20.24 8.18
N GLU A 54 23.52 20.86 7.78
CA GLU A 54 23.64 22.31 7.64
C GLU A 54 23.19 22.70 6.23
N VAL A 55 22.36 23.73 6.16
CA VAL A 55 21.85 24.31 4.90
C VAL A 55 22.05 25.82 4.95
N GLU A 56 22.64 26.38 3.88
CA GLU A 56 22.67 27.83 3.71
C GLU A 56 21.30 28.34 3.25
N THR A 57 20.70 29.19 4.09
CA THR A 57 19.49 29.92 3.72
C THR A 57 19.86 31.28 3.15
N PRO A 58 18.93 32.03 2.56
CA PRO A 58 19.22 33.39 2.10
C PRO A 58 19.68 34.37 3.21
N VAL A 59 19.57 34.00 4.48
CA VAL A 59 19.88 34.88 5.62
C VAL A 59 21.06 34.36 6.45
N ALA A 60 21.12 33.04 6.72
CA ALA A 60 22.15 32.44 7.59
C ALA A 60 22.20 30.92 7.40
N THR A 61 23.29 30.27 7.87
CA THR A 61 23.37 28.81 7.97
C THR A 61 22.40 28.30 9.04
N ALA A 62 21.59 27.31 8.69
CA ALA A 62 20.63 26.68 9.58
C ALA A 62 20.89 25.16 9.71
N LYS A 63 20.71 24.63 10.91
CA LYS A 63 20.63 23.17 11.13
C LYS A 63 19.20 22.70 10.89
N VAL A 64 19.00 21.81 9.92
CA VAL A 64 17.69 21.32 9.51
C VAL A 64 17.64 19.80 9.52
N LYS A 65 16.44 19.24 9.64
CA LYS A 65 16.22 17.80 9.59
C LYS A 65 15.84 17.37 8.18
N VAL A 66 16.54 16.34 7.67
CA VAL A 66 16.22 15.65 6.42
C VAL A 66 15.99 14.17 6.68
N LEU A 67 15.29 13.48 5.79
CA LEU A 67 15.16 12.02 5.90
C LEU A 67 16.53 11.35 5.83
N ALA A 68 16.81 10.46 6.77
CA ALA A 68 18.07 9.74 6.86
C ALA A 68 18.14 8.54 5.90
N GLY A 69 19.34 8.17 5.50
CA GLY A 69 19.65 6.93 4.78
C GLY A 69 18.99 6.75 3.41
N LYS A 70 18.88 5.49 3.01
CA LYS A 70 18.11 5.07 1.83
C LYS A 70 16.63 5.23 2.13
N LYS A 71 15.93 5.95 1.24
CA LYS A 71 14.54 6.33 1.44
C LYS A 71 13.60 5.16 1.09
N LEU A 72 12.45 5.44 0.55
CA LEU A 72 11.41 4.44 0.31
C LEU A 72 11.57 3.70 -1.01
N ALA A 73 10.98 2.51 -1.08
CA ALA A 73 10.57 1.88 -2.32
C ALA A 73 9.07 1.59 -2.26
N ILE A 74 8.36 1.85 -3.34
CA ILE A 74 6.92 1.59 -3.49
C ILE A 74 6.76 0.43 -4.45
N ILE A 75 6.11 -0.63 -3.98
CA ILE A 75 5.95 -1.88 -4.72
C ILE A 75 4.46 -2.19 -4.85
N PRO A 76 3.81 -1.73 -5.94
CA PRO A 76 2.42 -2.11 -6.20
C PRO A 76 2.31 -3.59 -6.56
N ILE A 77 1.27 -4.23 -6.02
CA ILE A 77 0.81 -5.52 -6.53
C ILE A 77 -0.01 -5.23 -7.79
N LEU A 78 0.47 -5.72 -8.92
CA LEU A 78 -0.19 -5.50 -10.21
C LEU A 78 -1.53 -6.24 -10.24
N ARG A 79 -2.56 -5.67 -10.81
CA ARG A 79 -2.71 -4.36 -11.48
C ARG A 79 -3.14 -3.23 -10.54
N ALA A 80 -4.06 -3.52 -9.59
CA ALA A 80 -4.79 -2.50 -8.82
C ALA A 80 -3.89 -1.56 -8.01
N GLY A 81 -2.79 -2.08 -7.45
CA GLY A 81 -1.82 -1.28 -6.69
C GLY A 81 -1.22 -0.10 -7.46
N LEU A 82 -1.21 -0.15 -8.80
CA LEU A 82 -0.73 0.97 -9.63
C LEU A 82 -1.49 2.28 -9.36
N GLY A 83 -2.78 2.20 -9.03
CA GLY A 83 -3.58 3.39 -8.73
C GLY A 83 -3.11 4.19 -7.52
N MET A 84 -2.30 3.60 -6.64
CA MET A 84 -1.78 4.24 -5.44
C MET A 84 -0.42 4.92 -5.65
N VAL A 85 0.34 4.53 -6.68
CA VAL A 85 1.77 4.84 -6.83
C VAL A 85 2.04 6.32 -7.05
N ASP A 86 1.41 6.94 -8.05
CA ASP A 86 1.75 8.30 -8.49
C ASP A 86 1.57 9.33 -7.37
N SER A 87 0.50 9.20 -6.59
CA SER A 87 0.23 10.11 -5.47
C SER A 87 1.24 9.95 -4.34
N MET A 88 1.72 8.74 -4.08
CA MET A 88 2.78 8.49 -3.11
C MET A 88 4.14 9.01 -3.59
N VAL A 89 4.45 8.86 -4.88
CA VAL A 89 5.68 9.43 -5.49
C VAL A 89 5.66 10.95 -5.48
N ASN A 90 4.51 11.56 -5.74
CA ASN A 90 4.36 13.02 -5.64
C ASN A 90 4.63 13.53 -4.22
N LEU A 91 4.26 12.75 -3.19
CA LEU A 91 4.56 13.07 -1.80
C LEU A 91 6.03 12.83 -1.46
N ILE A 92 6.64 11.76 -2.01
CA ILE A 92 8.04 11.38 -1.76
C ILE A 92 8.77 11.17 -3.10
N PRO A 93 9.20 12.26 -3.78
CA PRO A 93 9.80 12.17 -5.13
C PRO A 93 11.08 11.34 -5.21
N SER A 94 11.74 11.11 -4.08
CA SER A 94 12.96 10.28 -4.00
C SER A 94 12.67 8.78 -3.82
N ALA A 95 11.41 8.35 -3.69
CA ALA A 95 11.05 6.95 -3.64
C ALA A 95 11.39 6.26 -4.97
N LYS A 96 11.88 5.02 -4.87
CA LYS A 96 12.03 4.16 -6.05
C LYS A 96 10.79 3.28 -6.21
N ILE A 97 10.50 2.90 -7.45
CA ILE A 97 9.36 2.05 -7.76
C ILE A 97 9.87 0.69 -8.24
N GLY A 98 9.33 -0.38 -7.69
CA GLY A 98 9.42 -1.72 -8.26
C GLY A 98 8.00 -2.22 -8.55
N HIS A 99 7.87 -3.41 -9.10
CA HIS A 99 6.57 -4.00 -9.42
C HIS A 99 6.59 -5.48 -9.12
N ILE A 100 5.49 -5.99 -8.57
CA ILE A 100 5.22 -7.43 -8.43
C ILE A 100 3.91 -7.75 -9.13
N GLY A 101 3.98 -8.66 -10.11
CA GLY A 101 2.81 -9.21 -10.78
C GLY A 101 2.53 -10.61 -10.25
N LEU A 102 1.31 -10.80 -9.76
CA LEU A 102 0.82 -12.07 -9.24
C LEU A 102 -0.45 -12.48 -9.99
N TYR A 103 -0.58 -13.77 -10.26
CA TYR A 103 -1.86 -14.36 -10.66
C TYR A 103 -2.15 -15.57 -9.79
N ARG A 104 -3.40 -15.93 -9.72
CA ARG A 104 -3.81 -17.16 -9.03
C ARG A 104 -3.82 -18.30 -10.05
N ASP A 105 -3.01 -19.31 -9.80
CA ASP A 105 -2.98 -20.51 -10.64
C ASP A 105 -4.38 -21.15 -10.68
N PRO A 106 -4.92 -21.43 -11.88
CA PRO A 106 -6.29 -21.92 -12.00
C PRO A 106 -6.50 -23.35 -11.48
N VAL A 107 -5.43 -24.11 -11.30
CA VAL A 107 -5.49 -25.51 -10.83
C VAL A 107 -5.21 -25.60 -9.34
N THR A 108 -4.10 -24.98 -8.89
CA THR A 108 -3.67 -25.05 -7.49
C THR A 108 -4.29 -23.97 -6.61
N HIS A 109 -4.86 -22.94 -7.21
CA HIS A 109 -5.36 -21.72 -6.56
C HIS A 109 -4.30 -20.96 -5.74
N LEU A 110 -3.03 -21.32 -5.88
CA LEU A 110 -1.91 -20.64 -5.23
C LEU A 110 -1.49 -19.38 -6.01
N PRO A 111 -0.99 -18.35 -5.32
CA PRO A 111 -0.45 -17.16 -5.98
C PRO A 111 0.89 -17.52 -6.65
N VAL A 112 1.02 -17.14 -7.91
CA VAL A 112 2.22 -17.35 -8.74
C VAL A 112 2.73 -15.99 -9.20
N GLU A 113 4.06 -15.76 -9.01
CA GLU A 113 4.74 -14.59 -9.54
C GLU A 113 4.98 -14.76 -11.05
N TYR A 114 4.46 -13.82 -11.85
CA TYR A 114 4.76 -13.76 -13.28
C TYR A 114 5.67 -12.59 -13.66
N TYR A 115 5.82 -11.62 -12.77
CA TYR A 115 6.68 -10.47 -12.99
C TYR A 115 7.19 -9.91 -11.66
N CYS A 116 8.49 -9.66 -11.58
CA CYS A 116 9.08 -8.96 -10.45
C CYS A 116 10.28 -8.13 -10.94
N LYS A 117 10.19 -6.82 -10.76
CA LYS A 117 11.30 -5.90 -11.02
C LYS A 117 11.43 -4.97 -9.83
N LEU A 118 12.56 -5.03 -9.15
CA LEU A 118 12.85 -4.26 -7.93
C LEU A 118 14.07 -3.37 -8.11
N PRO A 119 14.20 -2.29 -7.35
CA PRO A 119 15.45 -1.54 -7.23
C PRO A 119 16.59 -2.45 -6.74
N GLU A 120 17.80 -2.28 -7.27
CA GLU A 120 18.97 -3.09 -6.90
C GLU A 120 19.31 -3.02 -5.40
N ASP A 121 19.03 -1.86 -4.76
CA ASP A 121 19.30 -1.60 -3.35
C ASP A 121 18.06 -1.80 -2.46
N ILE A 122 17.11 -2.64 -2.87
CA ILE A 122 15.81 -2.83 -2.19
C ILE A 122 15.97 -3.23 -0.72
N GLU A 123 16.97 -4.04 -0.39
CA GLU A 123 17.27 -4.52 0.97
C GLU A 123 17.61 -3.40 1.97
N GLN A 124 18.04 -2.23 1.46
CA GLN A 124 18.41 -1.06 2.26
C GLN A 124 17.28 -0.04 2.40
N ARG A 125 16.10 -0.33 1.86
CA ARG A 125 14.96 0.59 1.81
C ARG A 125 13.85 0.16 2.75
N VAL A 126 13.03 1.13 3.16
CA VAL A 126 11.70 0.84 3.69
C VAL A 126 10.79 0.57 2.50
N VAL A 127 10.18 -0.60 2.47
CA VAL A 127 9.42 -1.10 1.32
C VAL A 127 7.92 -0.98 1.61
N PHE A 128 7.24 -0.14 0.84
CA PHE A 128 5.78 -0.05 0.86
C PHE A 128 5.20 -0.98 -0.19
N VAL A 129 4.55 -2.04 0.24
CA VAL A 129 3.74 -2.89 -0.62
C VAL A 129 2.34 -2.30 -0.66
N VAL A 130 1.82 -2.01 -1.85
CA VAL A 130 0.54 -1.32 -1.99
C VAL A 130 -0.44 -2.11 -2.86
N ASP A 131 -1.64 -2.26 -2.35
CA ASP A 131 -2.78 -2.87 -3.03
C ASP A 131 -4.08 -2.30 -2.42
N PRO A 132 -5.05 -1.81 -3.20
CA PRO A 132 -6.27 -1.24 -2.63
C PRO A 132 -7.06 -2.18 -1.70
N MET A 133 -6.99 -3.48 -1.94
CA MET A 133 -7.87 -4.46 -1.29
C MET A 133 -7.09 -5.53 -0.52
N LEU A 134 -7.44 -5.73 0.75
CA LEU A 134 -6.97 -6.86 1.55
C LEU A 134 -8.15 -7.79 1.87
N ALA A 135 -8.49 -8.68 0.91
CA ALA A 135 -9.59 -9.63 1.05
C ALA A 135 -9.15 -10.89 1.81
N THR A 136 -8.69 -11.92 1.11
CA THR A 136 -8.22 -13.18 1.74
C THR A 136 -6.78 -13.11 2.29
N GLY A 137 -6.02 -12.08 1.93
CA GLY A 137 -4.60 -11.96 2.28
C GLY A 137 -3.62 -12.69 1.36
N GLY A 138 -4.09 -13.60 0.52
CA GLY A 138 -3.19 -14.47 -0.27
C GLY A 138 -2.20 -13.73 -1.17
N SER A 139 -2.63 -12.69 -1.90
CA SER A 139 -1.73 -11.88 -2.73
C SER A 139 -0.74 -11.07 -1.89
N ALA A 140 -1.20 -10.50 -0.78
CA ALA A 140 -0.35 -9.75 0.15
C ALA A 140 0.75 -10.65 0.74
N ILE A 141 0.38 -11.83 1.27
CA ILE A 141 1.31 -12.80 1.84
C ILE A 141 2.35 -13.22 0.81
N ALA A 142 1.92 -13.59 -0.40
CA ALA A 142 2.84 -14.00 -1.46
C ALA A 142 3.80 -12.86 -1.86
N ALA A 143 3.31 -11.62 -2.01
CA ALA A 143 4.16 -10.47 -2.32
C ALA A 143 5.20 -10.23 -1.23
N ILE A 144 4.81 -10.30 0.04
CA ILE A 144 5.71 -10.14 1.18
C ILE A 144 6.75 -11.28 1.20
N ASP A 145 6.34 -12.53 0.98
CA ASP A 145 7.26 -13.67 0.88
C ASP A 145 8.32 -13.48 -0.21
N PHE A 146 7.90 -13.05 -1.40
CA PHE A 146 8.82 -12.78 -2.51
C PHE A 146 9.79 -11.64 -2.21
N LEU A 147 9.35 -10.60 -1.51
CA LEU A 147 10.21 -9.50 -1.09
C LEU A 147 11.20 -9.94 -0.01
N LYS A 148 10.75 -10.69 1.00
CA LYS A 148 11.64 -11.23 2.04
C LYS A 148 12.70 -12.16 1.47
N LYS A 149 12.35 -13.01 0.51
CA LYS A 149 13.33 -13.85 -0.22
C LYS A 149 14.38 -13.04 -0.98
N ARG A 150 14.09 -11.78 -1.30
CA ARG A 150 15.02 -10.84 -1.96
C ARG A 150 15.72 -9.89 -0.98
N GLY A 151 15.69 -10.20 0.32
CA GLY A 151 16.42 -9.49 1.37
C GLY A 151 15.71 -8.27 1.96
N CYS A 152 14.45 -7.99 1.59
CA CYS A 152 13.69 -6.89 2.20
C CYS A 152 13.39 -7.20 3.66
N LYS A 153 13.75 -6.26 4.55
CA LYS A 153 13.60 -6.42 6.02
C LYS A 153 12.53 -5.51 6.60
N ASN A 154 12.42 -4.31 6.07
CA ASN A 154 11.50 -3.29 6.57
C ASN A 154 10.34 -3.16 5.57
N ILE A 155 9.28 -3.92 5.78
CA ILE A 155 8.12 -3.96 4.90
C ILE A 155 6.91 -3.37 5.62
N ILE A 156 6.22 -2.47 4.93
CA ILE A 156 4.94 -1.91 5.33
C ILE A 156 3.93 -2.27 4.24
N MET A 157 2.82 -2.89 4.62
CA MET A 157 1.71 -3.15 3.72
C MET A 157 0.64 -2.09 3.86
N MET A 158 0.18 -1.51 2.74
CA MET A 158 -0.87 -0.49 2.72
C MET A 158 -2.04 -0.95 1.85
N ASN A 159 -3.23 -0.98 2.45
CA ASN A 159 -4.48 -1.31 1.76
C ASN A 159 -5.54 -0.26 2.07
N ILE A 160 -6.33 0.14 1.08
CA ILE A 160 -7.41 1.11 1.31
C ILE A 160 -8.49 0.47 2.16
N ILE A 161 -8.98 -0.71 1.78
CA ILE A 161 -9.89 -1.48 2.62
C ILE A 161 -9.39 -2.92 2.83
N GLY A 162 -9.71 -3.47 3.99
CA GLY A 162 -9.50 -4.86 4.32
C GLY A 162 -10.69 -5.46 5.04
N CYS A 163 -10.59 -6.72 5.42
CA CYS A 163 -11.52 -7.42 6.30
C CYS A 163 -10.77 -8.23 7.35
N PRO A 164 -11.42 -8.66 8.44
CA PRO A 164 -10.77 -9.39 9.53
C PRO A 164 -10.01 -10.64 9.07
N GLU A 165 -10.55 -11.37 8.08
CA GLU A 165 -9.94 -12.58 7.54
C GLU A 165 -8.58 -12.28 6.88
N GLY A 166 -8.51 -11.25 6.03
CA GLY A 166 -7.27 -10.87 5.36
C GLY A 166 -6.24 -10.29 6.32
N VAL A 167 -6.69 -9.48 7.28
CA VAL A 167 -5.81 -8.91 8.32
C VAL A 167 -5.21 -10.03 9.17
N ALA A 168 -6.04 -10.98 9.64
CA ALA A 168 -5.57 -12.11 10.44
C ALA A 168 -4.57 -12.99 9.67
N ALA A 169 -4.87 -13.31 8.40
CA ALA A 169 -4.00 -14.12 7.57
C ALA A 169 -2.61 -13.48 7.38
N VAL A 170 -2.55 -12.16 7.09
CA VAL A 170 -1.26 -11.46 6.93
C VAL A 170 -0.51 -11.39 8.26
N GLN A 171 -1.19 -11.13 9.39
CA GLN A 171 -0.57 -11.08 10.70
C GLN A 171 -0.01 -12.43 11.16
N GLU A 172 -0.70 -13.53 10.84
CA GLU A 172 -0.24 -14.88 11.14
C GLU A 172 1.00 -15.25 10.33
N ALA A 173 1.01 -14.94 9.02
CA ALA A 173 2.12 -15.26 8.13
C ALA A 173 3.33 -14.32 8.34
N HIS A 174 3.08 -13.04 8.62
CA HIS A 174 4.08 -11.99 8.71
C HIS A 174 3.84 -11.06 9.92
N PRO A 175 4.03 -11.53 11.15
CA PRO A 175 3.79 -10.74 12.36
C PRO A 175 4.73 -9.54 12.51
N ASP A 176 5.80 -9.49 11.75
CA ASP A 176 6.80 -8.42 11.70
C ASP A 176 6.47 -7.30 10.70
N VAL A 177 5.42 -7.45 9.89
CA VAL A 177 5.00 -6.47 8.89
C VAL A 177 3.95 -5.53 9.48
N GLU A 178 4.19 -4.22 9.35
CA GLU A 178 3.18 -3.21 9.68
C GLU A 178 2.12 -3.13 8.59
N LEU A 179 0.86 -3.11 9.00
CA LEU A 179 -0.29 -3.11 8.12
C LEU A 179 -1.10 -1.82 8.32
N TYR A 180 -1.17 -0.99 7.28
CA TYR A 180 -1.95 0.24 7.28
C TYR A 180 -3.21 0.07 6.43
N LEU A 181 -4.37 0.40 7.00
CA LEU A 181 -5.68 0.35 6.33
C LEU A 181 -6.45 1.65 6.54
N ALA A 182 -7.17 2.10 5.52
CA ALA A 182 -8.09 3.22 5.69
C ALA A 182 -9.42 2.75 6.33
N ALA A 183 -9.81 1.47 6.12
CA ALA A 183 -10.91 0.84 6.84
C ALA A 183 -10.76 -0.68 6.89
N VAL A 184 -11.35 -1.27 7.92
CA VAL A 184 -11.59 -2.73 8.03
C VAL A 184 -13.09 -2.94 8.01
N ASP A 185 -13.57 -3.62 6.97
CA ASP A 185 -14.97 -3.94 6.75
C ASP A 185 -15.37 -5.23 7.47
N GLU A 186 -16.66 -5.62 7.38
CA GLU A 186 -17.24 -6.64 8.26
C GLU A 186 -16.67 -8.05 8.02
N LYS A 187 -16.64 -8.49 6.75
CA LYS A 187 -16.29 -9.87 6.37
C LYS A 187 -16.11 -10.04 4.86
N LEU A 188 -15.77 -11.25 4.45
CA LEU A 188 -15.89 -11.71 3.06
C LEU A 188 -17.24 -12.37 2.79
N ASN A 189 -17.76 -12.25 1.55
CA ASN A 189 -18.85 -13.09 1.07
C ASN A 189 -18.31 -14.40 0.46
N ASP A 190 -19.24 -15.27 0.00
CA ASP A 190 -18.91 -16.59 -0.59
C ASP A 190 -18.07 -16.50 -1.88
N HIS A 191 -18.01 -15.32 -2.51
CA HIS A 191 -17.18 -15.03 -3.68
C HIS A 191 -15.88 -14.30 -3.34
N ALA A 192 -15.50 -14.24 -2.06
CA ALA A 192 -14.33 -13.56 -1.54
C ALA A 192 -14.31 -12.03 -1.79
N TYR A 193 -15.47 -11.39 -1.94
CA TYR A 193 -15.59 -9.93 -1.92
C TYR A 193 -15.75 -9.42 -0.50
N ILE A 194 -15.12 -8.30 -0.21
CA ILE A 194 -15.28 -7.58 1.08
C ILE A 194 -16.68 -6.98 1.15
N ILE A 195 -17.35 -7.12 2.31
CA ILE A 195 -18.69 -6.61 2.60
C ILE A 195 -18.61 -5.59 3.74
N PRO A 196 -19.16 -4.38 3.58
CA PRO A 196 -19.87 -3.82 2.41
C PRO A 196 -18.95 -3.53 1.21
N GLY A 197 -17.64 -3.32 1.42
CA GLY A 197 -16.65 -3.21 0.37
C GLY A 197 -16.80 -1.97 -0.53
N LEU A 198 -16.23 -2.09 -1.72
CA LEU A 198 -16.29 -1.10 -2.80
C LEU A 198 -16.30 -1.75 -4.20
N GLY A 199 -16.57 -3.05 -4.27
CA GLY A 199 -16.52 -3.84 -5.52
C GLY A 199 -15.10 -4.26 -5.89
N ASP A 200 -14.83 -4.52 -7.17
CA ASP A 200 -13.49 -4.80 -7.68
C ASP A 200 -12.73 -3.49 -7.94
N ALA A 201 -11.71 -3.23 -7.12
CA ALA A 201 -10.93 -2.01 -7.22
C ALA A 201 -10.16 -1.91 -8.55
N GLY A 202 -9.62 -3.02 -9.05
CA GLY A 202 -8.90 -3.04 -10.31
C GLY A 202 -9.79 -2.64 -11.48
N ASP A 203 -10.96 -3.26 -11.60
CA ASP A 203 -11.92 -2.93 -12.65
C ASP A 203 -12.42 -1.49 -12.55
N ARG A 204 -12.66 -1.01 -11.33
CA ARG A 204 -13.09 0.38 -11.11
C ARG A 204 -12.00 1.41 -11.41
N ILE A 205 -10.71 1.11 -11.11
CA ILE A 205 -9.57 1.97 -11.42
C ILE A 205 -9.34 2.06 -12.94
N PHE A 206 -9.44 0.92 -13.64
CA PHE A 206 -9.04 0.82 -15.05
C PHE A 206 -10.22 0.87 -16.02
N GLY A 207 -11.45 0.75 -15.54
CA GLY A 207 -12.66 0.75 -16.39
C GLY A 207 -12.74 -0.51 -17.25
N THR A 208 -12.39 -1.67 -16.69
CA THR A 208 -12.33 -2.95 -17.43
C THR A 208 -13.61 -3.78 -17.34
N LYS A 209 -14.67 -3.25 -16.76
CA LYS A 209 -16.05 -3.77 -16.80
C LYS A 209 -17.02 -2.68 -17.16
#